data_0aaa69f145edfafeb0382a86785b76f8
#
_entry.id   0aaa69f145edfafeb0382a86785b76f8
#
_cell.length_a   1.000
_cell.length_b   1.000
_cell.length_c   1.000
_cell.angle_alpha   90.00
_cell.angle_beta   90.00
_cell.angle_gamma   90.00
#
_symmetry.space_group_name_H-M   'P 1'
#
loop_
_entity.id
_entity.type
_entity.pdbx_description
1 polymer ?
#
loop_
_entity_poly.entity_id
_entity_poly.type
_entity_poly.pdbx_seq_one_letter_code
_entity_poly.pdbx_strand_id
1 'polypeptide(L)'
;MENISINQLPFSAKKLHRIHRIDKSVRDYFDKHHGVNEVAAVDLMPLFISKGIFIDDIPAGKHIRILLQEMHRTGQMHLFTSIQLVKKQENGKWYFKRKLLLNL
;
A
#
# COMPACT_ATOMS: atom_id res chain seq x y z
N MET A 1 0.13 4.87 32.95
CA MET A 1 0.55 4.56 32.05
C MET A 1 -0.19 4.31 31.03
N GLU A 2 -0.19 4.51 30.26
CA GLU A 2 -0.89 4.21 29.45
C GLU A 2 -0.53 3.29 28.67
N ASN A 3 -1.12 2.45 28.60
CA ASN A 3 -0.95 1.49 27.77
C ASN A 3 -1.15 1.90 26.44
N ILE A 4 -0.45 1.44 25.47
CA ILE A 4 -0.84 1.57 24.13
C ILE A 4 -1.89 0.57 23.88
N SER A 5 -3.05 1.03 23.62
CA SER A 5 -4.15 0.13 23.34
C SER A 5 -4.44 0.18 21.84
N ILE A 6 -5.26 -0.74 21.40
CA ILE A 6 -5.64 -0.76 20.00
C ILE A 6 -6.41 0.49 19.62
N ASN A 7 -7.00 1.16 20.58
CA ASN A 7 -7.70 2.41 20.33
C ASN A 7 -6.78 3.52 19.92
N GLN A 8 -5.50 3.39 20.21
CA GLN A 8 -4.54 4.42 19.86
C GLN A 8 -3.93 4.22 18.49
N LEU A 9 -4.26 3.12 17.84
CA LEU A 9 -3.84 2.93 16.46
C LEU A 9 -4.66 3.85 15.57
N PRO A 10 -4.02 4.49 14.59
CA PRO A 10 -4.73 5.42 13.72
C PRO A 10 -5.69 4.73 12.76
N PHE A 11 -5.64 3.40 12.66
CA PHE A 11 -6.42 2.69 11.66
C PHE A 11 -7.37 1.72 12.32
N SER A 12 -8.59 1.67 11.79
CA SER A 12 -9.58 0.69 12.20
C SER A 12 -9.17 -0.70 11.71
N ALA A 13 -9.80 -1.73 12.27
CA ALA A 13 -9.58 -3.10 11.82
C ALA A 13 -9.91 -3.23 10.33
N LYS A 14 -10.94 -2.54 9.88
CA LYS A 14 -11.33 -2.57 8.47
C LYS A 14 -10.23 -1.99 7.58
N LYS A 15 -9.64 -0.89 8.00
CA LYS A 15 -8.55 -0.27 7.23
C LYS A 15 -7.31 -1.14 7.24
N LEU A 16 -6.98 -1.74 8.38
CA LEU A 16 -5.85 -2.66 8.46
C LEU A 16 -6.03 -3.85 7.53
N HIS A 17 -7.27 -4.37 7.46
CA HIS A 17 -7.57 -5.48 6.55
C HIS A 17 -7.39 -5.04 5.09
N ARG A 18 -7.80 -3.83 4.76
CA ARG A 18 -7.61 -3.29 3.41
C ARG A 18 -6.13 -3.18 3.06
N ILE A 19 -5.33 -2.68 3.99
CA ILE A 19 -3.88 -2.56 3.79
C ILE A 19 -3.27 -3.94 3.54
N HIS A 20 -3.68 -4.93 4.31
CA HIS A 20 -3.20 -6.29 4.14
C HIS A 20 -3.56 -6.84 2.76
N ARG A 21 -4.78 -6.58 2.30
CA ARG A 21 -5.21 -7.05 0.97
C ARG A 21 -4.42 -6.36 -0.13
N ILE A 22 -4.11 -5.07 0.03
CA ILE A 22 -3.27 -4.36 -0.93
C ILE A 22 -1.88 -5.00 -0.96
N ASP A 23 -1.30 -5.24 0.21
CA ASP A 23 0.03 -5.85 0.31
C ASP A 23 0.11 -7.16 -0.47
N LYS A 24 -0.86 -8.04 -0.25
CA LYS A 24 -0.88 -9.32 -0.93
C LYS A 24 -1.13 -9.16 -2.43
N SER A 25 -2.01 -8.26 -2.82
CA SER A 25 -2.34 -8.07 -4.23
C SER A 25 -1.15 -7.53 -5.01
N VAL A 26 -0.40 -6.61 -4.42
CA VAL A 26 0.78 -6.05 -5.08
C VAL A 26 1.89 -7.10 -5.15
N ARG A 27 2.06 -7.90 -4.10
CA ARG A 27 3.04 -8.98 -4.15
C ARG A 27 2.71 -9.96 -5.27
N ASP A 28 1.43 -10.34 -5.38
CA ASP A 28 1.00 -11.25 -6.45
C ASP A 28 1.24 -10.63 -7.82
N TYR A 29 1.01 -9.33 -7.93
CA TYR A 29 1.28 -8.62 -9.19
C TYR A 29 2.75 -8.75 -9.57
N PHE A 30 3.66 -8.50 -8.64
CA PHE A 30 5.09 -8.64 -8.92
C PHE A 30 5.48 -10.09 -9.21
N ASP A 31 4.83 -11.05 -8.57
CA ASP A 31 5.11 -12.46 -8.83
C ASP A 31 4.72 -12.86 -10.25
N LYS A 32 3.71 -12.21 -10.79
CA LYS A 32 3.25 -12.50 -12.16
C LYS A 32 3.96 -11.66 -13.21
N HIS A 33 4.66 -10.61 -12.80
CA HIS A 33 5.31 -9.71 -13.74
C HIS A 33 6.79 -9.62 -13.38
N HIS A 34 7.52 -10.69 -13.70
CA HIS A 34 8.90 -10.85 -13.22
C HIS A 34 9.84 -9.72 -13.63
N GLY A 35 9.58 -9.09 -14.75
CA GLY A 35 10.43 -8.00 -15.23
C GLY A 35 10.12 -6.64 -14.62
N VAL A 36 9.07 -6.57 -13.77
CA VAL A 36 8.64 -5.30 -13.19
C VAL A 36 9.11 -5.24 -11.74
N ASN A 37 9.88 -4.23 -11.40
CA ASN A 37 10.38 -4.05 -10.03
C ASN A 37 9.72 -2.90 -9.31
N GLU A 38 8.97 -2.07 -10.03
CA GLU A 38 8.36 -0.88 -9.47
C GLU A 38 7.12 -0.54 -10.28
N VAL A 39 6.08 -0.07 -9.62
CA VAL A 39 4.84 0.33 -10.29
C VAL A 39 4.22 1.48 -9.50
N ALA A 40 3.71 2.48 -10.22
CA ALA A 40 3.02 3.58 -9.58
C ALA A 40 1.75 3.06 -8.91
N ALA A 41 1.52 3.50 -7.68
CA ALA A 41 0.38 3.00 -6.90
C ALA A 41 -0.93 3.25 -7.63
N VAL A 42 -1.07 4.42 -8.26
CA VAL A 42 -2.33 4.76 -8.94
C VAL A 42 -2.60 3.83 -10.12
N ASP A 43 -1.55 3.26 -10.71
CA ASP A 43 -1.71 2.38 -11.87
C ASP A 43 -2.29 1.03 -11.48
N LEU A 44 -2.27 0.69 -10.20
CA LEU A 44 -2.85 -0.57 -9.73
C LEU A 44 -4.29 -0.43 -9.24
N MET A 45 -4.87 0.77 -9.32
CA MET A 45 -6.25 0.95 -8.91
C MET A 45 -7.21 0.02 -9.65
N PRO A 46 -7.09 -0.19 -10.97
CA PRO A 46 -7.99 -1.16 -11.61
C PRO A 46 -7.90 -2.55 -11.01
N LEU A 47 -6.69 -2.99 -10.64
CA LEU A 47 -6.52 -4.28 -9.98
C LEU A 47 -7.21 -4.29 -8.62
N PHE A 48 -7.03 -3.23 -7.83
CA PHE A 48 -7.64 -3.16 -6.50
C PHE A 48 -9.15 -3.14 -6.59
N ILE A 49 -9.71 -2.45 -7.57
CA ILE A 49 -11.15 -2.42 -7.78
C ILE A 49 -11.67 -3.81 -8.17
N SER A 50 -10.95 -4.50 -9.07
CA SER A 50 -11.35 -5.83 -9.50
C SER A 50 -11.37 -6.83 -8.34
N LYS A 51 -10.57 -6.58 -7.31
CA LYS A 51 -10.53 -7.43 -6.12
C LYS A 51 -11.45 -6.94 -5.02
N GLY A 52 -12.19 -5.88 -5.25
CA GLY A 52 -13.12 -5.36 -4.24
C GLY A 52 -12.43 -4.60 -3.12
N ILE A 53 -11.18 -4.21 -3.29
CA ILE A 53 -10.45 -3.47 -2.25
C ILE A 53 -10.92 -2.03 -2.19
N PHE A 54 -11.19 -1.44 -3.35
CA PHE A 54 -11.82 -0.14 -3.48
C PHE A 54 -13.01 -0.28 -4.40
N ILE A 55 -14.00 0.60 -4.22
CA ILE A 55 -15.21 0.56 -5.02
C ILE A 55 -15.00 1.25 -6.37
N ASP A 56 -14.29 2.35 -6.37
CA ASP A 56 -14.07 3.13 -7.58
C ASP A 56 -12.74 3.86 -7.51
N ASP A 57 -12.42 4.58 -8.58
CA ASP A 57 -11.21 5.38 -8.66
C ASP A 57 -11.59 6.81 -9.05
N ILE A 58 -12.55 7.40 -8.34
CA ILE A 58 -13.07 8.73 -8.62
C ILE A 58 -12.90 9.62 -7.40
N PRO A 59 -12.16 10.72 -7.49
CA PRO A 59 -11.29 11.10 -8.62
C PRO A 59 -10.10 10.17 -8.73
N ALA A 60 -9.56 10.06 -9.93
CA ALA A 60 -8.50 9.10 -10.21
C ALA A 60 -7.32 9.25 -9.25
N GLY A 61 -6.93 8.13 -8.66
CA GLY A 61 -5.77 8.07 -7.77
C GLY A 61 -6.00 8.61 -6.37
N LYS A 62 -7.17 9.18 -6.07
CA LYS A 62 -7.36 9.84 -4.79
C LYS A 62 -7.42 8.86 -3.63
N HIS A 63 -8.16 7.77 -3.79
CA HIS A 63 -8.37 6.84 -2.67
C HIS A 63 -7.05 6.21 -2.22
N ILE A 64 -6.25 5.74 -3.16
CA ILE A 64 -4.98 5.12 -2.79
C ILE A 64 -4.01 6.17 -2.27
N ARG A 65 -3.99 7.37 -2.86
CA ARG A 65 -3.08 8.41 -2.41
C ARG A 65 -3.37 8.82 -0.97
N ILE A 66 -4.65 8.98 -0.63
CA ILE A 66 -5.02 9.37 0.74
C ILE A 66 -4.57 8.30 1.74
N LEU A 67 -4.81 7.04 1.42
CA LEU A 67 -4.40 5.95 2.31
C LEU A 67 -2.89 5.94 2.51
N LEU A 68 -2.13 6.05 1.42
CA LEU A 68 -0.67 5.99 1.52
C LEU A 68 -0.10 7.20 2.25
N GLN A 69 -0.68 8.38 2.04
CA GLN A 69 -0.26 9.57 2.77
C GLN A 69 -0.54 9.43 4.25
N GLU A 70 -1.68 8.86 4.60
CA GLU A 70 -2.02 8.64 6.01
C GLU A 70 -1.04 7.65 6.65
N MET A 71 -0.71 6.57 5.96
CA MET A 71 0.27 5.60 6.46
C MET A 71 1.63 6.25 6.68
N HIS A 72 2.04 7.09 5.74
CA HIS A 72 3.32 7.80 5.85
C HIS A 72 3.29 8.77 7.03
N ARG A 73 2.25 9.57 7.13
CA ARG A 73 2.14 10.60 8.15
C ARG A 73 2.11 10.00 9.56
N THR A 74 1.54 8.81 9.69
CA THR A 74 1.39 8.17 11.00
C THR A 74 2.47 7.14 11.30
N GLY A 75 3.48 7.01 10.42
CA GLY A 75 4.57 6.07 10.64
C GLY A 75 4.19 4.62 10.46
N GLN A 76 3.18 4.34 9.62
CA GLN A 76 2.63 3.00 9.48
C GLN A 76 2.99 2.33 8.17
N MET A 77 4.03 2.81 7.48
CA MET A 77 4.40 2.21 6.19
C MET A 77 4.89 0.77 6.35
N HIS A 78 5.37 0.41 7.53
CA HIS A 78 5.82 -0.95 7.82
C HIS A 78 4.71 -1.99 7.78
N LEU A 79 3.45 -1.54 7.71
CA LEU A 79 2.33 -2.48 7.59
C LEU A 79 2.32 -3.19 6.24
N PHE A 80 3.02 -2.65 5.24
CA PHE A 80 3.29 -3.39 4.02
C PHE A 80 4.52 -4.27 4.28
N THR A 81 4.30 -5.57 4.37
CA THR A 81 5.35 -6.50 4.75
C THR A 81 5.95 -7.23 3.55
N SER A 82 5.19 -7.37 2.47
CA SER A 82 5.63 -8.13 1.29
C SER A 82 6.15 -7.25 0.17
N ILE A 83 6.00 -5.95 0.30
CA ILE A 83 6.38 -4.97 -0.71
C ILE A 83 6.96 -3.76 -0.01
N GLN A 84 7.59 -2.88 -0.78
CA GLN A 84 8.12 -1.64 -0.26
C GLN A 84 7.34 -0.48 -0.85
N LEU A 85 7.05 0.52 -0.02
CA LEU A 85 6.36 1.72 -0.45
C LEU A 85 7.36 2.87 -0.48
N VAL A 86 7.40 3.59 -1.59
CA VAL A 86 8.34 4.69 -1.79
C VAL A 86 7.61 5.89 -2.37
N LYS A 87 7.90 7.07 -1.85
CA LYS A 87 7.42 8.30 -2.45
C LYS A 87 8.60 8.96 -3.16
N LYS A 88 8.48 9.18 -4.47
CA LYS A 88 9.55 9.78 -5.23
C LYS A 88 9.49 11.30 -5.10
N GLN A 89 10.61 11.91 -4.75
CA GLN A 89 10.65 13.34 -4.52
C GLN A 89 10.50 14.12 -5.81
N GLU A 90 11.00 13.59 -6.92
CA GLU A 90 10.98 14.32 -8.17
C GLU A 90 9.57 14.57 -8.70
N ASN A 91 8.59 13.75 -8.34
CA ASN A 91 7.22 13.94 -8.82
C ASN A 91 6.17 13.83 -7.72
N GLY A 92 6.58 13.54 -6.49
CA GLY A 92 5.65 13.43 -5.37
C GLY A 92 4.70 12.25 -5.42
N LYS A 93 4.97 11.28 -6.29
CA LYS A 93 4.07 10.15 -6.48
C LYS A 93 4.52 8.95 -5.67
N TRP A 94 3.56 8.12 -5.32
CA TRP A 94 3.81 6.90 -4.57
C TRP A 94 4.01 5.72 -5.51
N TYR A 95 4.98 4.87 -5.16
CA TYR A 95 5.30 3.67 -5.94
C TYR A 95 5.40 2.49 -5.01
N PHE A 96 4.91 1.35 -5.48
CA PHE A 96 5.21 0.08 -4.85
C PHE A 96 6.44 -0.52 -5.53
N LYS A 97 7.35 -1.06 -4.73
CA LYS A 97 8.56 -1.68 -5.25
C LYS A 97 8.61 -3.12 -4.79
N ARG A 98 9.18 -3.95 -5.65
CA ARG A 98 9.44 -5.34 -5.30
C ARG A 98 10.40 -5.38 -4.13
N LYS A 99 10.03 -6.13 -3.11
CA LYS A 99 10.91 -6.27 -1.96
C LYS A 99 11.94 -7.32 -2.28
N LEU A 100 13.21 -6.95 -2.11
CA LEU A 100 14.28 -7.89 -2.35
C LEU A 100 14.41 -8.81 -1.16
N LEU A 101 14.40 -10.11 -1.42
CA LEU A 101 14.65 -11.09 -0.41
C LEU A 101 16.14 -11.42 -0.48
N LEU A 102 16.83 -11.12 0.60
CA LEU A 102 18.24 -11.48 0.67
C LEU A 102 18.31 -12.86 1.27
N ASN A 103 18.71 -13.81 0.45
CA ASN A 103 18.92 -15.16 0.92
C ASN A 103 20.35 -15.28 1.32
N LEU A 104 20.58 -15.26 2.58
CA LEU A 104 21.92 -15.37 3.09
C LEU A 104 22.21 -16.76 3.59
#